data_0708e3b568ca26b3a6e27affeacd49ad
#
_entry.id   0708e3b568ca26b3a6e27affeacd49ad
#
_cell.length_a   1.000
_cell.length_b   1.000
_cell.length_c   1.000
_cell.angle_alpha   90.00
_cell.angle_beta   90.00
_cell.angle_gamma   90.00
#
_symmetry.space_group_name_H-M   'P 1'
#
loop_
_entity.id
_entity.type
_entity.pdbx_description
1 polymer ?
#
loop_
_entity_poly.entity_id
_entity_poly.type
_entity_poly.pdbx_seq_one_letter_code
_entity_poly.pdbx_strand_id
1 'polypeptide(L)' 'MSIRCTVESAFFIAWSFLEKSGELGSPDTSANIILDAIEVQLKTGERRPLMLANRAIDAYRDQTACFEIP' A
#
# COMPACT_ATOMS: atom_id res chain seq x y z
N MET A 1 -20.63 3.36 -4.32
CA MET A 1 -19.61 2.66 -3.53
C MET A 1 -18.92 3.65 -2.59
N SER A 2 -18.72 3.26 -1.34
CA SER A 2 -18.13 4.19 -0.39
C SER A 2 -16.61 4.18 -0.50
N ILE A 3 -15.99 5.29 -0.13
CA ILE A 3 -14.55 5.43 -0.12
C ILE A 3 -13.91 4.38 0.82
N ARG A 4 -14.63 4.06 1.89
CA ARG A 4 -14.16 3.08 2.84
C ARG A 4 -13.95 1.71 2.20
N CYS A 5 -14.91 1.28 1.37
CA CYS A 5 -14.77 0.01 0.66
C CYS A 5 -13.60 0.05 -0.30
N THR A 6 -13.39 1.19 -0.94
CA THR A 6 -12.27 1.36 -1.87
C THR A 6 -10.94 1.22 -1.13
N VAL A 7 -10.81 1.85 0.02
CA VAL A 7 -9.60 1.78 0.83
C VAL A 7 -9.35 0.35 1.29
N GLU A 8 -10.38 -0.30 1.79
CA GLU A 8 -10.24 -1.67 2.27
C GLU A 8 -9.83 -2.62 1.16
N SER A 9 -10.43 -2.47 0.00
CA SER A 9 -10.09 -3.30 -1.16
C SER A 9 -8.64 -3.07 -1.57
N ALA A 10 -8.21 -1.82 -1.66
CA ALA A 10 -6.86 -1.49 -2.05
C ALA A 10 -5.85 -2.04 -1.02
N PHE A 11 -6.16 -1.88 0.25
CA PHE A 11 -5.31 -2.38 1.31
C PHE A 11 -5.15 -3.90 1.20
N PHE A 12 -6.25 -4.59 1.03
CA PHE A 12 -6.23 -6.04 0.93
C PHE A 12 -5.42 -6.53 -0.26
N ILE A 13 -5.59 -5.88 -1.40
CA ILE A 13 -4.86 -6.25 -2.61
C ILE A 13 -3.35 -6.05 -2.39
N ALA A 14 -2.96 -4.90 -1.88
CA ALA A 14 -1.55 -4.61 -1.64
C ALA A 14 -0.95 -5.55 -0.61
N TRP A 15 -1.69 -5.79 0.48
CA TRP A 15 -1.23 -6.67 1.54
C TRP A 15 -1.02 -8.08 1.02
N SER A 16 -2.01 -8.62 0.30
CA SER A 16 -1.92 -9.97 -0.23
C SER A 16 -0.75 -10.14 -1.18
N PHE A 17 -0.53 -9.14 -2.03
CA PHE A 17 0.57 -9.18 -2.98
C PHE A 17 1.91 -9.23 -2.25
N LEU A 18 2.10 -8.34 -1.29
CA LEU A 18 3.37 -8.27 -0.57
C LEU A 18 3.60 -9.49 0.30
N GLU A 19 2.53 -10.05 0.85
CA GLU A 19 2.63 -11.25 1.64
C GLU A 19 3.09 -12.43 0.79
N LYS A 20 2.51 -12.58 -0.39
CA LYS A 20 2.86 -13.67 -1.29
C LYS A 20 4.27 -13.54 -1.83
N SER A 21 4.73 -12.34 -2.05
CA SER A 21 6.08 -12.11 -2.55
C SER A 21 7.14 -12.15 -1.45
N GLY A 22 6.71 -12.26 -0.20
CA GLY A 22 7.63 -12.33 0.93
C GLY A 22 8.25 -11.00 1.30
N GLU A 23 7.66 -9.90 0.85
CA GLU A 23 8.21 -8.55 1.10
C GLU A 23 7.66 -7.91 2.37
N LEU A 24 6.63 -8.49 2.97
CA LEU A 24 6.08 -7.93 4.21
C LEU A 24 7.05 -8.10 5.36
N GLY A 25 7.31 -6.99 6.04
CA GLY A 25 8.11 -7.01 7.24
C GLY A 25 7.21 -7.06 8.47
N SER A 26 7.46 -6.13 9.41
CA SER A 26 6.61 -6.02 10.59
C SER A 26 5.18 -5.67 10.19
N PRO A 27 4.16 -6.42 10.68
CA PRO A 27 2.78 -6.14 10.28
C PRO A 27 2.33 -4.71 10.58
N ASP A 28 2.69 -4.18 11.74
CA ASP A 28 2.27 -2.83 12.11
C ASP A 28 2.88 -1.78 11.20
N THR A 29 4.18 -1.88 10.95
CA THR A 29 4.87 -0.94 10.09
C THR A 29 4.35 -1.05 8.66
N SER A 30 4.19 -2.27 8.16
CA SER A 30 3.69 -2.48 6.81
C SER A 30 2.30 -1.88 6.63
N ALA A 31 1.42 -2.11 7.60
CA ALA A 31 0.07 -1.57 7.53
C ALA A 31 0.08 -0.05 7.47
N ASN A 32 0.89 0.58 8.31
CA ASN A 32 0.98 2.04 8.34
C ASN A 32 1.47 2.59 7.01
N ILE A 33 2.50 1.99 6.43
CA ILE A 33 3.05 2.44 5.16
C ILE A 33 2.01 2.33 4.06
N ILE A 34 1.35 1.18 3.98
CA ILE A 34 0.36 0.95 2.94
C ILE A 34 -0.82 1.90 3.08
N LEU A 35 -1.34 2.08 4.30
CA LEU A 35 -2.46 2.97 4.51
C LEU A 35 -2.10 4.42 4.21
N ASP A 36 -0.92 4.85 4.62
CA ASP A 36 -0.47 6.20 4.35
C ASP A 36 -0.40 6.46 2.85
N ALA A 37 0.16 5.51 2.10
CA ALA A 37 0.27 5.63 0.65
C ALA A 37 -1.12 5.72 0.00
N ILE A 38 -2.06 4.91 0.47
CA ILE A 38 -3.43 4.94 -0.04
C ILE A 38 -4.07 6.30 0.23
N GLU A 39 -3.90 6.83 1.43
CA GLU A 39 -4.46 8.13 1.79
C GLU A 39 -3.92 9.24 0.89
N VAL A 40 -2.62 9.23 0.64
CA VAL A 40 -2.01 10.23 -0.23
C VAL A 40 -2.64 10.17 -1.64
N GLN A 41 -2.82 8.98 -2.17
CA GLN A 41 -3.41 8.84 -3.48
C GLN A 41 -4.87 9.29 -3.51
N LEU A 42 -5.61 9.03 -2.44
CA LEU A 42 -6.99 9.50 -2.35
C LEU A 42 -7.07 11.01 -2.39
N LYS A 43 -6.11 11.69 -1.77
CA LYS A 43 -6.07 13.15 -1.78
C LYS A 43 -5.83 13.70 -3.18
N THR A 44 -5.15 12.94 -4.02
CA THR A 44 -4.93 13.36 -5.42
C THR A 44 -6.12 13.06 -6.32
N GLY A 45 -7.14 12.39 -5.77
CA GLY A 45 -8.36 12.09 -6.53
C GLY A 45 -8.44 10.69 -7.06
N GLU A 46 -7.45 9.87 -6.80
CA GLU A 46 -7.47 8.48 -7.27
C GLU A 46 -8.50 7.69 -6.49
N ARG A 47 -9.35 6.96 -7.21
CA ARG A 47 -10.44 6.19 -6.59
C ARG A 47 -10.44 4.71 -6.95
N ARG A 48 -9.62 4.29 -7.88
CA ARG A 48 -9.61 2.91 -8.33
C ARG A 48 -8.79 2.06 -7.38
N PRO A 49 -9.40 1.01 -6.79
CA PRO A 49 -8.68 0.20 -5.79
C PRO A 49 -7.40 -0.41 -6.34
N LEU A 50 -7.41 -0.85 -7.59
CA LEU A 50 -6.24 -1.46 -8.18
C LEU A 50 -5.08 -0.48 -8.30
N MET A 51 -5.39 0.76 -8.70
CA MET A 51 -4.36 1.79 -8.80
C MET A 51 -3.84 2.20 -7.42
N LEU A 52 -4.74 2.30 -6.46
CA LEU A 52 -4.35 2.61 -5.09
C LEU A 52 -3.41 1.53 -4.55
N ALA A 53 -3.74 0.27 -4.81
CA ALA A 53 -2.92 -0.83 -4.36
C ALA A 53 -1.54 -0.81 -5.02
N ASN A 54 -1.51 -0.57 -6.33
CA ASN A 54 -0.23 -0.49 -7.05
C ASN A 54 0.66 0.61 -6.50
N ARG A 55 0.08 1.78 -6.25
CA ARG A 55 0.85 2.90 -5.70
C ARG A 55 1.33 2.59 -4.29
N ALA A 56 0.49 1.91 -3.51
CA ALA A 56 0.87 1.53 -2.16
C ALA A 56 2.04 0.54 -2.19
N ILE A 57 2.00 -0.41 -3.09
CA ILE A 57 3.08 -1.38 -3.24
C ILE A 57 4.38 -0.68 -3.63
N ASP A 58 4.30 0.24 -4.59
CA ASP A 58 5.47 0.99 -5.02
C ASP A 58 6.06 1.80 -3.86
N ALA A 59 5.20 2.47 -3.10
CA ALA A 59 5.66 3.26 -1.96
C ALA A 59 6.30 2.38 -0.90
N TYR A 60 5.74 1.23 -0.66
CA TYR A 60 6.28 0.29 0.31
C TYR A 60 7.67 -0.18 -0.11
N ARG A 61 7.82 -0.55 -1.37
CA ARG A 61 9.10 -1.02 -1.89
C ARG A 61 10.14 0.09 -1.88
N ASP A 62 9.72 1.30 -2.17
CA ASP A 62 10.62 2.44 -2.17
C ASP A 62 11.19 2.67 -0.77
N GLN A 63 10.34 2.58 0.24
CA GLN A 63 10.79 2.77 1.61
C GLN A 63 11.71 1.65 2.07
N THR A 64 11.38 0.41 1.73
CA THR A 64 12.24 -0.70 2.12
C THR A 64 13.57 -0.69 1.36
N ALA A 65 13.56 -0.23 0.11
CA ALA A 65 14.78 -0.10 -0.66
C ALA A 65 15.73 0.91 -0.02
N CYS A 66 15.19 1.98 0.54
CA CYS A 66 16.01 2.98 1.22
C CYS A 66 16.77 2.40 2.40
N PHE A 67 16.21 1.39 3.04
CA PHE A 67 16.86 0.76 4.18
C PHE A 67 18.02 -0.13 3.78
N GLU A 68 18.00 -0.62 2.56
CA GLU A 68 18.96 -1.60 2.11
C GLU A 68 20.20 -0.98 1.46
N ILE A 69 20.23 0.30 1.33
CA ILE A 69 21.38 0.96 0.73
C ILE A 69 22.55 0.92 1.71
N PRO A 70 23.61 0.29 1.31
CA PRO A 70 24.81 0.21 2.16
C PRO A 70 25.49 1.57 2.31
#